data_b61e73d6e141f4dec52ac6ee00b53037
#
_entry.id   b61e73d6e141f4dec52ac6ee00b53037
#
_cell.length_a   1.000
_cell.length_b   1.000
_cell.length_c   1.000
_cell.angle_alpha   90.00
_cell.angle_beta   90.00
_cell.angle_gamma   90.00
#
_symmetry.space_group_name_H-M   'P 1'
#
loop_
_entity.id
_entity.type
_entity.pdbx_description
1 polymer ?
#
loop_
_entity_poly.entity_id
_entity_poly.type
_entity_poly.pdbx_seq_one_letter_code
_entity_poly.pdbx_strand_id
1 'polypeptide(L)'
;YSNERVGRIWDDNQDFAYWSSESNAALILSKNTVGSTTPSGLVVSLDTSIFQAALRSKIGLAKKQNIIYFPNALGEMIAFDVKEKSNFSPILAAKFPEISSFIGVAVNDASQQIRFSLAPAGIQAAITSSTRPEKVTIEKIRGTNTYAVADLTEAVKSQDSLICTTPTNSVTINPASNRLTNSGFSRIYENQTKFSNASTLTKYRLAVSTNGQYTSYHGGTVAGALAGINATLTHVNAIFERDFGVTLELIG
;
A
#
# COMPACT_ATOMS: atom_id res chain seq x y z
N TYR A 1 -19.71 -23.91 -5.76
CA TYR A 1 -18.51 -24.63 -6.23
C TYR A 1 -17.29 -24.07 -5.52
N SER A 2 -16.92 -24.73 -4.60
CA SER A 2 -15.73 -25.38 -4.01
C SER A 2 -14.66 -24.42 -3.47
N ASN A 3 -14.78 -24.18 -2.16
CA ASN A 3 -13.72 -23.66 -1.27
C ASN A 3 -12.59 -24.67 -0.98
N GLU A 4 -12.53 -25.80 -1.66
CA GLU A 4 -11.58 -26.87 -1.36
C GLU A 4 -10.21 -26.73 -2.04
N ARG A 5 -10.02 -25.77 -2.94
CA ARG A 5 -8.74 -25.63 -3.65
C ARG A 5 -7.73 -24.68 -2.99
N VAL A 6 -8.15 -23.85 -2.06
CA VAL A 6 -7.26 -22.84 -1.47
C VAL A 6 -6.36 -23.42 -0.39
N GLY A 7 -6.78 -24.48 0.30
CA GLY A 7 -6.03 -25.07 1.42
C GLY A 7 -4.79 -25.87 1.04
N ARG A 8 -4.57 -26.24 -0.21
CA ARG A 8 -3.51 -27.19 -0.60
C ARG A 8 -2.27 -26.59 -1.26
N ILE A 9 -2.27 -25.31 -1.59
CA ILE A 9 -1.17 -24.69 -2.37
C ILE A 9 -0.05 -24.20 -1.45
N TRP A 10 -0.30 -24.03 -0.16
CA TRP A 10 0.59 -23.30 0.75
C TRP A 10 1.36 -24.18 1.73
N ASP A 11 0.88 -25.43 1.97
CA ASP A 11 1.37 -26.26 3.08
C ASP A 11 2.73 -26.94 2.82
N ASP A 12 3.23 -27.01 1.58
CA ASP A 12 4.43 -27.77 1.24
C ASP A 12 5.65 -26.95 0.84
N ASN A 13 5.55 -25.61 0.73
CA ASN A 13 6.68 -24.81 0.26
C ASN A 13 7.30 -23.98 1.39
N GLN A 14 8.53 -24.35 1.79
CA GLN A 14 9.28 -23.69 2.86
C GLN A 14 9.67 -22.23 2.54
N ASP A 15 9.64 -21.80 1.27
CA ASP A 15 10.07 -20.47 0.86
C ASP A 15 9.13 -19.35 1.33
N PHE A 16 7.87 -19.67 1.64
CA PHE A 16 6.87 -18.72 2.15
C PHE A 16 6.06 -19.26 3.34
N ALA A 17 6.67 -20.11 4.16
CA ALA A 17 6.07 -20.68 5.38
C ALA A 17 5.58 -19.63 6.42
N TYR A 18 5.86 -18.36 6.20
CA TYR A 18 5.33 -17.25 7.00
C TYR A 18 3.88 -16.86 6.64
N TRP A 19 3.34 -17.35 5.52
CA TRP A 19 1.94 -17.18 5.15
C TRP A 19 1.16 -18.47 5.38
N SER A 20 -0.06 -18.37 5.90
CA SER A 20 -1.02 -19.47 5.99
C SER A 20 -2.43 -19.02 5.65
N SER A 21 -3.23 -19.91 5.08
CA SER A 21 -4.64 -19.64 4.76
C SER A 21 -5.52 -19.75 6.00
N GLU A 22 -6.55 -18.90 6.12
CA GLU A 22 -7.51 -18.95 7.22
C GLU A 22 -8.80 -19.64 6.81
N SER A 23 -9.13 -20.72 7.49
CA SER A 23 -10.33 -21.51 7.22
C SER A 23 -11.64 -20.78 7.56
N ASN A 24 -11.60 -19.77 8.43
CA ASN A 24 -12.75 -19.00 8.92
C ASN A 24 -12.85 -17.59 8.32
N ALA A 25 -12.34 -17.40 7.11
CA ALA A 25 -12.26 -16.11 6.44
C ALA A 25 -13.58 -15.31 6.41
N ALA A 26 -14.69 -15.97 6.11
CA ALA A 26 -16.01 -15.32 6.04
C ALA A 26 -16.49 -14.77 7.39
N LEU A 27 -16.21 -15.49 8.48
CA LEU A 27 -16.55 -15.07 9.85
C LEU A 27 -15.71 -13.89 10.32
N ILE A 28 -14.44 -13.84 9.94
CA ILE A 28 -13.51 -12.77 10.31
C ILE A 28 -13.90 -11.48 9.58
N LEU A 29 -14.19 -11.55 8.29
CA LEU A 29 -14.63 -10.41 7.50
C LEU A 29 -15.96 -9.85 8.00
N SER A 30 -16.95 -10.70 8.28
CA SER A 30 -18.28 -10.26 8.73
C SER A 30 -18.28 -9.54 10.08
N LYS A 31 -17.36 -9.88 10.99
CA LYS A 31 -17.26 -9.25 12.30
C LYS A 31 -16.60 -7.85 12.28
N ASN A 32 -15.81 -7.56 11.26
CA ASN A 32 -14.98 -6.35 11.21
C ASN A 32 -15.49 -5.29 10.23
N THR A 33 -16.53 -5.60 9.45
CA THR A 33 -17.11 -4.66 8.49
C THR A 33 -18.34 -3.99 9.08
N VAL A 34 -18.16 -2.79 9.59
CA VAL A 34 -19.25 -1.85 9.86
C VAL A 34 -19.47 -1.02 8.59
N GLY A 35 -20.44 -1.40 7.77
CA GLY A 35 -21.00 -0.51 6.74
C GLY A 35 -20.28 -0.44 5.39
N SER A 36 -19.44 -1.41 5.01
CA SER A 36 -18.83 -1.46 3.68
C SER A 36 -19.19 -2.76 2.95
N THR A 37 -19.58 -2.66 1.69
CA THR A 37 -19.63 -3.80 0.77
C THR A 37 -18.23 -4.42 0.72
N THR A 38 -18.07 -5.59 1.35
CA THR A 38 -16.80 -6.32 1.35
C THR A 38 -16.43 -6.67 -0.08
N PRO A 39 -15.30 -6.20 -0.61
CA PRO A 39 -14.73 -6.82 -1.79
C PRO A 39 -14.50 -8.31 -1.47
N SER A 40 -14.82 -9.19 -2.40
CA SER A 40 -14.44 -10.60 -2.28
C SER A 40 -12.93 -10.66 -2.11
N GLY A 41 -12.47 -11.01 -0.90
CA GLY A 41 -11.06 -10.99 -0.54
C GLY A 41 -10.66 -12.29 0.14
N LEU A 42 -9.39 -12.63 0.00
CA LEU A 42 -8.75 -13.74 0.69
C LEU A 42 -8.34 -13.27 2.10
N VAL A 43 -8.53 -14.11 3.11
CA VAL A 43 -8.01 -13.88 4.46
C VAL A 43 -6.85 -14.84 4.73
N VAL A 44 -5.75 -14.29 5.19
CA VAL A 44 -4.51 -15.02 5.45
C VAL A 44 -3.93 -14.65 6.81
N SER A 45 -3.18 -15.55 7.41
CA SER A 45 -2.33 -15.26 8.57
C SER A 45 -0.89 -15.05 8.15
N LEU A 46 -0.20 -14.18 8.87
CA LEU A 46 1.23 -13.93 8.71
C LEU A 46 1.96 -14.19 10.03
N ASP A 47 2.91 -15.11 10.01
CA ASP A 47 3.91 -15.19 11.07
C ASP A 47 4.94 -14.07 10.87
N THR A 48 4.74 -13.00 11.63
CA THR A 48 5.57 -11.80 11.52
C THR A 48 7.02 -12.07 11.92
N SER A 49 7.27 -13.03 12.82
CA SER A 49 8.63 -13.37 13.26
C SER A 49 9.41 -14.06 12.16
N ILE A 50 8.81 -15.08 11.52
CA ILE A 50 9.41 -15.78 10.40
C ILE A 50 9.59 -14.86 9.21
N PHE A 51 8.58 -14.00 8.93
CA PHE A 51 8.64 -13.01 7.85
C PHE A 51 9.79 -12.02 8.06
N GLN A 52 9.94 -11.46 9.26
CA GLN A 52 11.05 -10.55 9.59
C GLN A 52 12.41 -11.23 9.50
N ALA A 53 12.51 -12.47 9.95
CA ALA A 53 13.74 -13.25 9.83
C ALA A 53 14.10 -13.50 8.35
N ALA A 54 13.13 -13.89 7.52
CA ALA A 54 13.30 -14.07 6.08
C ALA A 54 13.74 -12.75 5.40
N LEU A 55 13.13 -11.63 5.75
CA LEU A 55 13.46 -10.32 5.21
C LEU A 55 14.89 -9.90 5.59
N ARG A 56 15.27 -10.01 6.88
CA ARG A 56 16.62 -9.64 7.38
C ARG A 56 17.72 -10.55 6.87
N SER A 57 17.47 -11.84 6.72
CA SER A 57 18.46 -12.80 6.23
C SER A 57 18.86 -12.56 4.78
N LYS A 58 18.00 -11.89 4.02
CA LYS A 58 18.17 -11.61 2.59
C LYS A 58 18.65 -10.19 2.30
N ILE A 59 18.31 -9.21 3.16
CA ILE A 59 18.78 -7.83 3.05
C ILE A 59 20.23 -7.74 3.58
N GLY A 60 21.16 -7.33 2.73
CA GLY A 60 22.56 -7.13 3.12
C GLY A 60 23.57 -8.07 2.48
N LEU A 61 23.14 -9.10 1.79
CA LEU A 61 24.02 -9.95 1.00
C LEU A 61 24.23 -9.31 -0.38
N ALA A 62 25.35 -8.65 -0.57
CA ALA A 62 25.70 -7.76 -1.68
C ALA A 62 25.55 -8.32 -3.12
N LYS A 63 25.04 -9.52 -3.34
CA LYS A 63 24.91 -10.18 -4.65
C LYS A 63 23.74 -11.17 -4.79
N LYS A 64 22.83 -11.29 -3.81
CA LYS A 64 21.70 -12.21 -3.92
C LYS A 64 20.40 -11.44 -4.00
N GLN A 65 19.51 -11.81 -4.93
CA GLN A 65 18.13 -11.31 -4.98
C GLN A 65 17.43 -11.59 -3.66
N ASN A 66 16.74 -10.59 -3.14
CA ASN A 66 16.00 -10.69 -1.88
C ASN A 66 14.55 -11.11 -2.19
N ILE A 67 14.34 -12.36 -2.50
CA ILE A 67 13.03 -12.86 -2.91
C ILE A 67 12.13 -13.02 -1.69
N ILE A 68 11.03 -12.28 -1.65
CA ILE A 68 9.95 -12.35 -0.67
C ILE A 68 8.65 -12.61 -1.43
N TYR A 69 7.81 -13.49 -0.89
CA TYR A 69 6.55 -13.88 -1.50
C TYR A 69 5.38 -13.17 -0.85
N PHE A 70 4.42 -12.76 -1.65
CA PHE A 70 3.15 -12.16 -1.20
C PHE A 70 1.98 -12.78 -1.95
N PRO A 71 0.84 -13.00 -1.26
CA PRO A 71 -0.36 -13.51 -1.92
C PRO A 71 -1.04 -12.42 -2.76
N ASN A 72 -1.59 -12.82 -3.91
CA ASN A 72 -2.57 -12.03 -4.64
C ASN A 72 -4.00 -12.33 -4.16
N ALA A 73 -5.00 -11.64 -4.70
CA ALA A 73 -6.39 -11.83 -4.31
C ALA A 73 -6.96 -13.20 -4.70
N LEU A 74 -6.30 -13.95 -5.59
CA LEU A 74 -6.66 -15.31 -6.00
C LEU A 74 -6.00 -16.39 -5.13
N GLY A 75 -5.11 -15.97 -4.19
CA GLY A 75 -4.35 -16.91 -3.35
C GLY A 75 -3.07 -17.43 -3.99
N GLU A 76 -2.64 -16.86 -5.11
CA GLU A 76 -1.37 -17.25 -5.73
C GLU A 76 -0.23 -16.45 -5.10
N MET A 77 0.91 -17.12 -4.86
CA MET A 77 2.10 -16.48 -4.32
C MET A 77 2.95 -15.84 -5.42
N ILE A 78 3.16 -14.55 -5.31
CA ILE A 78 3.99 -13.78 -6.23
C ILE A 78 5.35 -13.54 -5.56
N ALA A 79 6.44 -13.90 -6.25
CA ALA A 79 7.81 -13.66 -5.83
C ALA A 79 8.24 -12.25 -6.23
N PHE A 80 8.71 -11.45 -5.25
CA PHE A 80 9.24 -10.11 -5.48
C PHE A 80 10.70 -10.03 -5.05
N ASP A 81 11.53 -9.42 -5.89
CA ASP A 81 12.88 -8.98 -5.50
C ASP A 81 12.76 -7.66 -4.73
N VAL A 82 13.01 -7.72 -3.43
CA VAL A 82 12.68 -6.66 -2.47
C VAL A 82 13.93 -5.92 -2.00
N LYS A 83 13.84 -4.61 -1.89
CA LYS A 83 14.84 -3.75 -1.26
C LYS A 83 14.20 -2.77 -0.29
N GLU A 84 14.93 -2.42 0.74
CA GLU A 84 14.50 -1.38 1.67
C GLU A 84 14.52 -0.02 0.96
N LYS A 85 13.45 0.75 1.19
CA LYS A 85 13.32 2.12 0.74
C LYS A 85 12.60 2.92 1.82
N SER A 86 13.40 3.53 2.70
CA SER A 86 12.87 4.31 3.81
C SER A 86 12.11 5.56 3.33
N ASN A 87 10.95 5.80 3.92
CA ASN A 87 10.23 7.07 3.81
C ASN A 87 10.67 8.09 4.86
N PHE A 88 11.54 7.70 5.79
CA PHE A 88 12.01 8.55 6.89
C PHE A 88 13.33 9.20 6.57
N SER A 89 13.54 10.41 7.09
CA SER A 89 14.88 10.99 7.17
C SER A 89 15.80 10.09 7.98
N PRO A 90 17.13 10.12 7.74
CA PRO A 90 18.08 9.28 8.49
C PRO A 90 17.97 9.45 10.02
N ILE A 91 17.70 10.67 10.48
CA ILE A 91 17.53 10.96 11.91
C ILE A 91 16.28 10.29 12.46
N LEU A 92 15.17 10.33 11.73
CA LEU A 92 13.92 9.73 12.16
C LEU A 92 13.99 8.19 12.10
N ALA A 93 14.59 7.64 11.05
CA ALA A 93 14.81 6.19 10.92
C ALA A 93 15.68 5.63 12.06
N ALA A 94 16.70 6.37 12.50
CA ALA A 94 17.54 5.96 13.63
C ALA A 94 16.78 5.96 14.98
N LYS A 95 15.75 6.80 15.13
CA LYS A 95 14.92 6.84 16.35
C LYS A 95 13.87 5.71 16.40
N PHE A 96 13.44 5.21 15.24
CA PHE A 96 12.38 4.21 15.08
C PHE A 96 12.79 3.09 14.11
N PRO A 97 13.86 2.33 14.45
CA PRO A 97 14.42 1.31 13.56
C PRO A 97 13.47 0.12 13.33
N GLU A 98 12.43 -0.02 14.15
CA GLU A 98 11.39 -1.04 14.01
C GLU A 98 10.36 -0.71 12.94
N ILE A 99 10.36 0.52 12.40
CA ILE A 99 9.45 0.97 11.35
C ILE A 99 10.23 1.11 10.05
N SER A 100 9.92 0.28 9.07
CA SER A 100 10.62 0.24 7.78
C SER A 100 9.63 0.26 6.62
N SER A 101 10.12 0.61 5.44
CA SER A 101 9.36 0.51 4.19
C SER A 101 10.21 -0.06 3.07
N PHE A 102 9.56 -0.77 2.15
CA PHE A 102 10.19 -1.59 1.14
C PHE A 102 9.51 -1.41 -0.22
N ILE A 103 10.29 -1.64 -1.27
CA ILE A 103 9.83 -1.75 -2.65
C ILE A 103 10.33 -3.06 -3.24
N GLY A 104 9.52 -3.69 -4.07
CA GLY A 104 9.92 -4.88 -4.81
C GLY A 104 9.34 -4.90 -6.22
N VAL A 105 10.02 -5.62 -7.10
CA VAL A 105 9.56 -5.90 -8.46
C VAL A 105 9.34 -7.40 -8.58
N ALA A 106 8.23 -7.82 -9.20
CA ALA A 106 7.94 -9.23 -9.36
C ALA A 106 8.98 -9.89 -10.29
N VAL A 107 9.46 -11.08 -9.88
CA VAL A 107 10.52 -11.80 -10.60
C VAL A 107 10.07 -12.23 -12.00
N ASN A 108 8.81 -12.63 -12.13
CA ASN A 108 8.26 -13.16 -13.38
C ASN A 108 7.51 -12.12 -14.22
N ASP A 109 7.25 -10.92 -13.66
CA ASP A 109 6.53 -9.83 -14.34
C ASP A 109 7.04 -8.47 -13.88
N ALA A 110 7.99 -7.91 -14.59
CA ALA A 110 8.59 -6.61 -14.25
C ALA A 110 7.58 -5.43 -14.26
N SER A 111 6.38 -5.62 -14.78
CA SER A 111 5.31 -4.62 -14.72
C SER A 111 4.66 -4.57 -13.33
N GLN A 112 4.72 -5.65 -12.56
CA GLN A 112 4.18 -5.71 -11.22
C GLN A 112 5.20 -5.24 -10.17
N GLN A 113 4.75 -4.36 -9.31
CA GLN A 113 5.54 -3.82 -8.20
C GLN A 113 4.77 -3.97 -6.89
N ILE A 114 5.50 -4.24 -5.83
CA ILE A 114 4.98 -4.20 -4.47
C ILE A 114 5.62 -3.05 -3.70
N ARG A 115 4.83 -2.40 -2.87
CA ARG A 115 5.32 -1.54 -1.80
C ARG A 115 4.68 -1.96 -0.49
N PHE A 116 5.49 -2.07 0.53
CA PHE A 116 4.96 -2.42 1.85
C PHE A 116 5.72 -1.71 2.97
N SER A 117 5.01 -1.48 4.06
CA SER A 117 5.55 -1.01 5.33
C SER A 117 5.57 -2.18 6.32
N LEU A 118 6.56 -2.18 7.19
CA LEU A 118 6.72 -3.09 8.31
C LEU A 118 6.81 -2.31 9.60
N ALA A 119 6.04 -2.68 10.60
CA ALA A 119 6.06 -2.11 11.94
C ALA A 119 5.75 -3.22 12.96
N PRO A 120 5.91 -2.99 14.28
CA PRO A 120 5.52 -3.96 15.31
C PRO A 120 4.05 -4.38 15.23
N ALA A 121 3.18 -3.50 14.75
CA ALA A 121 1.77 -3.79 14.53
C ALA A 121 1.50 -4.77 13.37
N GLY A 122 2.47 -5.02 12.50
CA GLY A 122 2.36 -5.88 11.32
C GLY A 122 2.81 -5.18 10.03
N ILE A 123 2.31 -5.68 8.91
CA ILE A 123 2.60 -5.12 7.59
C ILE A 123 1.36 -4.45 6.99
N GLN A 124 1.59 -3.54 6.06
CA GLN A 124 0.61 -3.08 5.05
C GLN A 124 1.31 -3.09 3.70
N ALA A 125 0.67 -3.68 2.69
CA ALA A 125 1.25 -3.82 1.36
C ALA A 125 0.24 -3.44 0.27
N ALA A 126 0.78 -2.99 -0.87
CA ALA A 126 0.03 -2.81 -2.11
C ALA A 126 0.84 -3.35 -3.29
N ILE A 127 0.21 -4.18 -4.09
CA ILE A 127 0.72 -4.66 -5.37
C ILE A 127 0.01 -3.87 -6.46
N THR A 128 0.78 -3.31 -7.38
CA THR A 128 0.27 -2.53 -8.51
C THR A 128 0.95 -2.99 -9.80
N SER A 129 0.27 -2.82 -10.94
CA SER A 129 0.86 -3.08 -12.25
C SER A 129 0.94 -1.78 -13.06
N SER A 130 2.02 -1.62 -13.83
CA SER A 130 2.17 -0.49 -14.76
C SER A 130 1.44 -0.71 -16.10
N THR A 131 1.08 -1.96 -16.41
CA THR A 131 0.43 -2.34 -17.68
C THR A 131 -1.04 -2.68 -17.52
N ARG A 132 -1.51 -2.92 -16.29
CA ARG A 132 -2.88 -3.31 -15.96
C ARG A 132 -3.41 -2.45 -14.81
N PRO A 133 -4.72 -2.15 -14.78
CA PRO A 133 -5.33 -1.41 -13.68
C PRO A 133 -5.45 -2.25 -12.39
N GLU A 134 -4.53 -3.17 -12.17
CA GLU A 134 -4.51 -4.07 -11.02
C GLU A 134 -4.02 -3.35 -9.78
N LYS A 135 -4.78 -3.45 -8.70
CA LYS A 135 -4.38 -2.97 -7.38
C LYS A 135 -4.85 -3.95 -6.32
N VAL A 136 -3.92 -4.73 -5.79
CA VAL A 136 -4.17 -5.62 -4.66
C VAL A 136 -3.62 -4.99 -3.39
N THR A 137 -4.43 -4.95 -2.33
CA THR A 137 -3.99 -4.50 -1.01
C THR A 137 -3.95 -5.66 -0.03
N ILE A 138 -2.97 -5.62 0.88
CA ILE A 138 -2.82 -6.57 1.98
C ILE A 138 -2.78 -5.75 3.26
N GLU A 139 -3.86 -5.86 4.04
CA GLU A 139 -4.06 -5.04 5.22
C GLU A 139 -4.42 -5.90 6.42
N LYS A 140 -3.82 -5.58 7.57
CA LYS A 140 -4.10 -6.29 8.83
C LYS A 140 -5.52 -6.01 9.30
N ILE A 141 -6.28 -7.07 9.59
CA ILE A 141 -7.60 -6.97 10.21
C ILE A 141 -7.41 -6.59 11.67
N ARG A 142 -8.00 -5.47 12.07
CA ARG A 142 -7.83 -4.91 13.41
C ARG A 142 -8.22 -5.90 14.50
N GLY A 143 -7.39 -6.00 15.54
CA GLY A 143 -7.63 -6.89 16.68
C GLY A 143 -7.32 -8.36 16.42
N THR A 144 -6.74 -8.68 15.26
CA THR A 144 -6.37 -10.05 14.87
C THR A 144 -4.93 -10.13 14.40
N ASN A 145 -4.44 -11.35 14.14
CA ASN A 145 -3.17 -11.59 13.45
C ASN A 145 -3.37 -11.97 11.97
N THR A 146 -4.56 -11.70 11.45
CA THR A 146 -4.95 -12.04 10.08
C THR A 146 -4.93 -10.80 9.18
N TYR A 147 -4.83 -11.03 7.89
CA TYR A 147 -4.75 -10.00 6.86
C TYR A 147 -5.83 -10.23 5.81
N ALA A 148 -6.47 -9.16 5.38
CA ALA A 148 -7.33 -9.15 4.21
C ALA A 148 -6.48 -8.85 2.97
N VAL A 149 -6.59 -9.72 1.97
CA VAL A 149 -6.00 -9.53 0.63
C VAL A 149 -7.15 -9.20 -0.31
N ALA A 150 -7.22 -7.98 -0.77
CA ALA A 150 -8.34 -7.48 -1.56
C ALA A 150 -7.88 -6.93 -2.92
N ASP A 151 -8.59 -7.31 -3.98
CA ASP A 151 -8.45 -6.65 -5.27
C ASP A 151 -9.38 -5.43 -5.32
N LEU A 152 -8.79 -4.26 -5.43
CA LEU A 152 -9.51 -3.00 -5.50
C LEU A 152 -9.74 -2.52 -6.95
N THR A 153 -9.39 -3.30 -7.95
CA THR A 153 -9.51 -2.92 -9.36
C THR A 153 -10.96 -2.62 -9.73
N GLU A 154 -11.91 -3.44 -9.28
CA GLU A 154 -13.34 -3.25 -9.54
C GLU A 154 -14.02 -2.26 -8.56
N ALA A 155 -13.51 -2.14 -7.33
CA ALA A 155 -14.07 -1.22 -6.33
C ALA A 155 -13.97 0.25 -6.76
N VAL A 156 -12.97 0.60 -7.55
CA VAL A 156 -12.80 1.95 -8.10
C VAL A 156 -13.88 2.30 -9.11
N LYS A 157 -14.47 1.30 -9.78
CA LYS A 157 -15.53 1.51 -10.79
C LYS A 157 -16.90 1.75 -10.16
N SER A 158 -17.12 1.30 -8.92
CA SER A 158 -18.40 1.38 -8.21
C SER A 158 -18.50 2.58 -7.25
N GLN A 159 -17.52 3.47 -7.22
CA GLN A 159 -17.61 4.67 -6.39
C GLN A 159 -18.70 5.59 -6.94
N ASP A 160 -19.80 5.66 -6.20
CA ASP A 160 -20.71 6.81 -6.26
C ASP A 160 -19.86 8.07 -6.17
N SER A 161 -20.09 9.01 -7.08
CA SER A 161 -19.35 10.27 -7.13
C SER A 161 -19.30 10.88 -5.72
N LEU A 162 -18.11 11.11 -5.20
CA LEU A 162 -17.92 11.85 -3.95
C LEU A 162 -18.60 13.20 -4.10
N ILE A 163 -19.79 13.35 -3.52
CA ILE A 163 -20.49 14.63 -3.50
C ILE A 163 -19.74 15.48 -2.48
N CYS A 164 -19.04 16.51 -2.98
CA CYS A 164 -18.45 17.50 -2.12
C CYS A 164 -19.57 18.31 -1.46
N THR A 165 -19.78 18.09 -0.17
CA THR A 165 -20.79 18.82 0.64
C THR A 165 -20.24 20.13 1.22
N THR A 166 -19.04 20.55 0.82
CA THR A 166 -18.52 21.87 1.20
C THR A 166 -19.47 22.94 0.66
N PRO A 167 -20.11 23.76 1.51
CA PRO A 167 -20.97 24.81 1.02
C PRO A 167 -20.13 25.73 0.14
N THR A 168 -20.41 25.75 -1.14
CA THR A 168 -19.91 26.80 -2.04
C THR A 168 -20.56 28.10 -1.57
N ASN A 169 -19.89 28.85 -0.71
CA ASN A 169 -20.21 30.26 -0.60
C ASN A 169 -20.11 30.78 -2.02
N SER A 170 -21.24 31.19 -2.57
CA SER A 170 -21.34 31.75 -3.92
C SER A 170 -20.44 32.96 -4.02
N VAL A 171 -19.16 32.73 -4.28
CA VAL A 171 -18.33 33.75 -4.90
C VAL A 171 -18.93 33.90 -6.29
N THR A 172 -19.64 34.97 -6.53
CA THR A 172 -20.12 35.40 -7.84
C THR A 172 -18.90 35.58 -8.72
N ILE A 173 -18.48 34.49 -9.37
CA ILE A 173 -17.43 34.50 -10.38
C ILE A 173 -18.06 35.20 -11.58
N ASN A 174 -17.58 36.37 -11.87
CA ASN A 174 -17.99 37.19 -13.00
C ASN A 174 -17.93 36.33 -14.28
N PRO A 175 -19.03 36.15 -15.04
CA PRO A 175 -19.04 35.23 -16.20
C PRO A 175 -18.05 35.61 -17.32
N ALA A 176 -17.44 36.80 -17.25
CA ALA A 176 -16.38 37.23 -18.17
C ALA A 176 -15.03 36.47 -17.93
N SER A 177 -14.84 35.82 -16.76
CA SER A 177 -13.63 35.01 -16.46
C SER A 177 -13.79 33.50 -16.74
N ASN A 178 -14.96 33.08 -17.21
CA ASN A 178 -15.29 31.68 -17.53
C ASN A 178 -14.64 31.17 -18.83
N ARG A 179 -13.43 31.60 -19.15
CA ARG A 179 -12.61 30.99 -20.21
C ARG A 179 -11.66 29.90 -19.73
N LEU A 180 -11.83 29.38 -18.53
CA LEU A 180 -11.33 28.07 -18.12
C LEU A 180 -12.38 27.00 -18.46
N THR A 181 -12.87 27.05 -19.70
CA THR A 181 -13.65 25.97 -20.30
C THR A 181 -12.80 24.71 -20.39
N ASN A 182 -13.44 23.55 -20.36
CA ASN A 182 -12.91 22.19 -20.44
C ASN A 182 -11.70 21.95 -21.39
N SER A 183 -11.40 22.88 -22.30
CA SER A 183 -10.23 22.84 -23.17
C SER A 183 -8.89 23.04 -22.43
N GLY A 184 -8.89 23.67 -21.25
CA GLY A 184 -7.69 23.83 -20.43
C GLY A 184 -7.29 22.54 -19.71
N PHE A 185 -8.27 21.82 -19.20
CA PHE A 185 -8.04 20.51 -18.57
C PHE A 185 -7.63 19.45 -19.59
N SER A 186 -8.26 19.38 -20.77
CA SER A 186 -7.85 18.47 -21.83
C SER A 186 -6.41 18.70 -22.26
N ARG A 187 -5.95 19.95 -22.36
CA ARG A 187 -4.56 20.26 -22.72
C ARG A 187 -3.55 19.85 -21.64
N ILE A 188 -3.97 19.86 -20.38
CA ILE A 188 -3.12 19.36 -19.29
C ILE A 188 -2.97 17.85 -19.39
N TYR A 189 -4.04 17.12 -19.73
CA TYR A 189 -3.99 15.68 -19.94
C TYR A 189 -3.22 15.26 -21.19
N GLU A 190 -3.36 15.97 -22.30
CA GLU A 190 -2.60 15.67 -23.54
C GLU A 190 -1.09 15.94 -23.42
N ASN A 191 -0.69 16.87 -22.54
CA ASN A 191 0.73 17.15 -22.30
C ASN A 191 1.36 16.26 -21.19
N GLN A 192 0.58 15.49 -20.44
CA GLN A 192 1.10 14.64 -19.35
C GLN A 192 1.90 13.43 -19.85
N THR A 193 1.81 13.07 -21.12
CA THR A 193 2.68 12.02 -21.70
C THR A 193 4.15 12.41 -21.78
N LYS A 194 4.49 13.67 -21.50
CA LYS A 194 5.89 14.17 -21.53
C LYS A 194 6.57 14.25 -20.18
N PHE A 195 5.86 14.02 -19.07
CA PHE A 195 6.50 14.03 -17.73
C PHE A 195 7.13 12.70 -17.33
N SER A 196 6.93 11.63 -18.11
CA SER A 196 7.52 10.32 -17.86
C SER A 196 9.04 10.24 -18.11
N ASN A 197 9.67 11.32 -18.56
CA ASN A 197 11.12 11.41 -18.80
C ASN A 197 11.88 12.20 -17.72
N ALA A 198 11.31 12.39 -16.53
CA ALA A 198 12.09 12.90 -15.41
C ALA A 198 13.11 11.84 -15.01
N SER A 199 14.31 11.93 -15.54
CA SER A 199 15.45 11.06 -15.21
C SER A 199 15.91 11.23 -13.75
N THR A 200 15.35 12.19 -13.02
CA THR A 200 15.69 12.56 -11.64
C THR A 200 14.44 12.57 -10.77
N LEU A 201 14.47 11.72 -9.74
CA LEU A 201 13.47 11.72 -8.69
C LEU A 201 13.72 12.92 -7.75
N THR A 202 12.74 13.83 -7.65
CA THR A 202 12.83 14.99 -6.74
C THR A 202 12.34 14.61 -5.36
N LYS A 203 13.16 14.85 -4.32
CA LYS A 203 12.82 14.58 -2.93
C LYS A 203 12.34 15.85 -2.23
N TYR A 204 11.16 15.78 -1.59
CA TYR A 204 10.63 16.83 -0.73
C TYR A 204 10.57 16.36 0.72
N ARG A 205 10.90 17.26 1.65
CA ARG A 205 10.73 17.02 3.09
C ARG A 205 9.27 17.24 3.47
N LEU A 206 8.72 16.32 4.25
CA LEU A 206 7.35 16.35 4.74
C LEU A 206 7.34 16.37 6.26
N ALA A 207 6.62 17.30 6.86
CA ALA A 207 6.24 17.28 8.26
C ALA A 207 4.75 16.95 8.37
N VAL A 208 4.39 16.06 9.29
CA VAL A 208 3.00 15.64 9.53
C VAL A 208 2.64 15.86 10.97
N SER A 209 1.51 16.52 11.21
CA SER A 209 0.91 16.66 12.53
C SER A 209 -0.34 15.78 12.62
N THR A 210 -0.50 15.05 13.72
CA THR A 210 -1.66 14.19 13.98
C THR A 210 -2.40 14.66 15.23
N ASN A 211 -3.71 14.43 15.24
CA ASN A 211 -4.52 14.68 16.43
C ASN A 211 -4.53 13.44 17.38
N GLY A 212 -5.07 13.62 18.58
CA GLY A 212 -5.15 12.54 19.58
C GLY A 212 -6.01 11.37 19.13
N GLN A 213 -7.02 11.57 18.29
CA GLN A 213 -7.87 10.49 17.76
C GLN A 213 -7.08 9.59 16.81
N TYR A 214 -6.29 10.16 15.92
CA TYR A 214 -5.40 9.39 15.03
C TYR A 214 -4.39 8.56 15.85
N THR A 215 -3.76 9.19 16.84
CA THR A 215 -2.80 8.52 17.71
C THR A 215 -3.47 7.37 18.49
N SER A 216 -4.66 7.60 19.05
CA SER A 216 -5.45 6.58 19.74
C SER A 216 -5.85 5.42 18.83
N TYR A 217 -6.23 5.72 17.57
CA TYR A 217 -6.55 4.71 16.56
C TYR A 217 -5.35 3.79 16.29
N HIS A 218 -4.14 4.33 16.27
CA HIS A 218 -2.89 3.60 16.04
C HIS A 218 -2.21 3.12 17.34
N GLY A 219 -2.96 2.85 18.39
CA GLY A 219 -2.47 2.23 19.62
C GLY A 219 -2.01 3.19 20.70
N GLY A 220 -2.31 4.49 20.58
CA GLY A 220 -2.09 5.49 21.63
C GLY A 220 -0.63 5.92 21.82
N THR A 221 0.28 5.52 20.95
CA THR A 221 1.71 5.83 21.06
C THR A 221 2.23 6.61 19.86
N VAL A 222 3.33 7.36 20.06
CA VAL A 222 4.02 8.06 18.96
C VAL A 222 4.50 7.07 17.90
N ALA A 223 5.09 5.95 18.28
CA ALA A 223 5.56 4.92 17.38
C ALA A 223 4.40 4.31 16.56
N GLY A 224 3.25 4.06 17.20
CA GLY A 224 2.05 3.56 16.52
C GLY A 224 1.50 4.55 15.49
N ALA A 225 1.37 5.83 15.86
CA ALA A 225 0.95 6.89 14.93
C ALA A 225 1.93 7.03 13.76
N LEU A 226 3.24 6.99 14.05
CA LEU A 226 4.29 7.06 13.05
C LEU A 226 4.27 5.86 12.09
N ALA A 227 3.99 4.66 12.59
CA ALA A 227 3.81 3.46 11.76
C ALA A 227 2.63 3.63 10.78
N GLY A 228 1.51 4.20 11.23
CA GLY A 228 0.37 4.53 10.37
C GLY A 228 0.71 5.56 9.29
N ILE A 229 1.44 6.61 9.64
CA ILE A 229 1.93 7.62 8.70
C ILE A 229 2.87 6.97 7.67
N ASN A 230 3.82 6.12 8.11
CA ASN A 230 4.74 5.43 7.22
C ASN A 230 4.02 4.53 6.22
N ALA A 231 2.99 3.80 6.68
CA ALA A 231 2.17 2.97 5.79
C ALA A 231 1.46 3.80 4.72
N THR A 232 0.86 4.93 5.11
CA THR A 232 0.23 5.87 4.18
C THR A 232 1.24 6.44 3.18
N LEU A 233 2.41 6.90 3.66
CA LEU A 233 3.46 7.44 2.79
C LEU A 233 4.02 6.40 1.82
N THR A 234 4.08 5.13 2.23
CA THR A 234 4.51 4.05 1.35
C THR A 234 3.61 3.95 0.11
N HIS A 235 2.30 4.10 0.28
CA HIS A 235 1.34 4.10 -0.82
C HIS A 235 1.35 5.42 -1.62
N VAL A 236 1.41 6.56 -0.93
CA VAL A 236 1.48 7.88 -1.58
C VAL A 236 2.73 8.00 -2.44
N ASN A 237 3.89 7.64 -1.91
CA ASN A 237 5.15 7.67 -2.66
C ASN A 237 5.13 6.72 -3.86
N ALA A 238 4.40 5.58 -3.80
CA ALA A 238 4.23 4.72 -4.97
C ALA A 238 3.62 5.47 -6.15
N ILE A 239 2.59 6.27 -5.88
CA ILE A 239 1.88 7.06 -6.89
C ILE A 239 2.71 8.27 -7.32
N PHE A 240 3.24 9.02 -6.34
CA PHE A 240 3.97 10.26 -6.61
C PHE A 240 5.26 10.03 -7.39
N GLU A 241 5.98 8.96 -7.10
CA GLU A 241 7.18 8.60 -7.84
C GLU A 241 6.88 8.17 -9.27
N ARG A 242 5.79 7.41 -9.46
CA ARG A 242 5.36 6.95 -10.79
C ARG A 242 4.84 8.10 -11.64
N ASP A 243 3.97 8.94 -11.08
CA ASP A 243 3.18 9.89 -11.86
C ASP A 243 3.84 11.28 -11.95
N PHE A 244 4.61 11.67 -10.92
CA PHE A 244 5.18 13.01 -10.82
C PHE A 244 6.71 13.05 -10.71
N GLY A 245 7.37 11.90 -10.56
CA GLY A 245 8.82 11.85 -10.30
C GLY A 245 9.19 12.50 -8.96
N VAL A 246 8.30 12.45 -7.98
CA VAL A 246 8.46 13.06 -6.65
C VAL A 246 8.42 11.99 -5.56
N THR A 247 9.29 12.11 -4.57
CA THR A 247 9.22 11.31 -3.33
C THR A 247 9.16 12.22 -2.11
N LEU A 248 8.38 11.82 -1.12
CA LEU A 248 8.23 12.53 0.16
C LEU A 248 9.04 11.81 1.23
N GLU A 249 9.89 12.57 1.93
CA GLU A 249 10.68 12.09 3.06
C GLU A 249 10.16 12.70 4.36
N LEU A 250 9.68 11.87 5.29
CA LEU A 250 9.17 12.32 6.58
C LEU A 250 10.33 12.77 7.45
N ILE A 251 10.23 13.98 7.97
CA ILE A 251 11.15 14.54 8.94
C ILE A 251 10.54 14.53 10.34
N GLY A 252 11.37 14.40 11.38
CA GLY A 252 10.98 14.44 12.79
C GLY A 252 11.17 15.80 13.39
#